data_48bf8b64fcce5ba7a2468f7199c8179a
#
_entry.id   48bf8b64fcce5ba7a2468f7199c8179a
#
_cell.length_a   1.000
_cell.length_b   1.000
_cell.length_c   1.000
_cell.angle_alpha   90.00
_cell.angle_beta   90.00
_cell.angle_gamma   90.00
#
_symmetry.space_group_name_H-M   'P 1'
#
loop_
_entity.id
_entity.type
_entity.pdbx_description
1 polymer ?
#
loop_
_entity_poly.entity_id
_entity_poly.type
_entity_poly.pdbx_seq_one_letter_code
_entity_poly.pdbx_strand_id
1 'polypeptide(L)'
;DGIGGATGASKAHNVESLELDGAEVQKGNAPVERKLQRLFRRGDACRLIKRCNDFGAGGVSVAVGELADGLYVDLNKVSKKYEGLDGTELAISESQERMAVDVAAEDVDEFLGYAKEENLEAEVIATVTEEPRMTMVWNGDTIVDLSREFLASNGAPKHQVVHVEAQQAYTTPWASGSLSDRMHAMLTDLNVASNKGLSERFDSTIGAGTVLMPFGGRKQLTPNMAMVAKLPVFGETTTASAMAWGFNPYIMEQNQFTGAYLSVVESLSKLVAAGFEHEKAYLSFQEYFEKLRDEPERWGKPMAAVLGALMAQVDLGAGAIGGKDSMSGTFEQLDVPPTLISFAVAVGNMKRATSPEFKGAGHRVIRIAPRYQADGLTPDKDSLLEVFSAVEELTDFGDALAVSTPGYGATAEAIFKMTVGNQIGVKLADGISVDDLFAPAYGSFII
;
A
#
# COMPACT_ATOMS: atom_id res chain seq x y z
N ASP A 1 -1.49 16.90 18.08
CA ASP A 1 -2.80 17.53 18.06
C ASP A 1 -2.66 18.93 17.51
N GLY A 2 -3.28 19.21 16.39
CA GLY A 2 -3.22 20.51 15.75
C GLY A 2 -4.13 20.59 14.53
N ILE A 3 -4.40 21.81 14.11
CA ILE A 3 -5.32 22.08 12.98
C ILE A 3 -4.58 21.93 11.65
N GLY A 4 -3.26 22.01 11.66
CA GLY A 4 -2.42 22.05 10.45
C GLY A 4 -1.71 20.73 10.07
N GLY A 5 -1.74 19.71 10.88
CA GLY A 5 -0.96 18.47 10.73
C GLY A 5 -1.02 17.82 9.36
N ALA A 6 -1.81 16.76 9.19
CA ALA A 6 -1.91 16.04 7.91
C ALA A 6 -2.56 16.86 6.78
N THR A 7 -3.39 17.87 7.10
CA THR A 7 -3.89 18.82 6.09
C THR A 7 -2.78 19.63 5.42
N GLY A 8 -1.64 19.83 6.07
CA GLY A 8 -0.44 20.42 5.49
C GLY A 8 0.10 19.62 4.31
N ALA A 9 0.02 18.29 4.35
CA ALA A 9 0.49 17.42 3.28
C ALA A 9 -0.29 17.56 1.96
N SER A 10 -1.50 18.11 2.00
CA SER A 10 -2.35 18.36 0.83
C SER A 10 -2.16 19.75 0.22
N LYS A 11 -1.30 20.59 0.80
CA LYS A 11 -0.97 21.92 0.26
C LYS A 11 0.20 21.84 -0.72
N ALA A 12 0.21 22.73 -1.72
CA ALA A 12 1.38 22.93 -2.55
C ALA A 12 2.50 23.54 -1.69
N HIS A 13 3.65 22.90 -1.63
CA HIS A 13 4.80 23.36 -0.88
C HIS A 13 5.64 24.36 -1.68
N ASN A 14 6.18 25.36 -0.99
CA ASN A 14 7.18 26.32 -1.47
C ASN A 14 8.24 26.52 -0.38
N VAL A 15 9.27 27.31 -0.64
CA VAL A 15 10.36 27.53 0.34
C VAL A 15 9.83 28.15 1.65
N GLU A 16 8.88 29.09 1.54
CA GLU A 16 8.27 29.74 2.71
C GLU A 16 7.46 28.76 3.56
N SER A 17 6.71 27.83 2.93
CA SER A 17 5.96 26.81 3.67
C SER A 17 6.86 25.84 4.43
N LEU A 18 8.05 25.53 3.92
CA LEU A 18 9.02 24.67 4.62
C LEU A 18 9.52 25.29 5.94
N GLU A 19 9.64 26.63 5.98
CA GLU A 19 10.05 27.36 7.18
C GLU A 19 8.89 27.48 8.18
N LEU A 20 7.66 27.73 7.72
CA LEU A 20 6.49 27.96 8.55
C LEU A 20 5.89 26.64 9.08
N ASP A 21 5.79 25.61 8.23
CA ASP A 21 5.11 24.36 8.55
C ASP A 21 6.01 23.35 9.27
N GLY A 22 7.30 23.63 9.43
CA GLY A 22 8.25 22.77 10.12
C GLY A 22 7.95 22.52 11.61
N ALA A 23 7.10 23.34 12.22
CA ALA A 23 6.61 23.19 13.59
C ALA A 23 5.34 22.33 13.72
N GLU A 24 4.66 22.05 12.62
CA GLU A 24 3.39 21.29 12.59
C GLU A 24 3.57 19.78 12.48
N VAL A 25 4.78 19.28 12.68
CA VAL A 25 5.07 17.85 12.66
C VAL A 25 4.33 17.15 13.79
N GLN A 26 3.51 16.16 13.45
CA GLN A 26 2.82 15.32 14.42
C GLN A 26 3.83 14.56 15.28
N LYS A 27 3.59 14.57 16.59
CA LYS A 27 4.42 13.84 17.54
C LYS A 27 3.65 12.63 18.03
N GLY A 28 4.12 11.43 17.65
CA GLY A 28 3.56 10.17 18.12
C GLY A 28 3.75 9.96 19.62
N ASN A 29 2.87 9.15 20.21
CA ASN A 29 2.94 8.68 21.59
C ASN A 29 2.98 7.14 21.60
N ALA A 30 4.17 6.56 21.47
CA ALA A 30 4.35 5.12 21.37
C ALA A 30 3.72 4.29 22.53
N PRO A 31 3.70 4.74 23.79
CA PRO A 31 2.99 4.04 24.86
C PRO A 31 1.46 3.98 24.64
N VAL A 32 0.83 5.04 24.13
CA VAL A 32 -0.60 5.05 23.83
C VAL A 32 -0.90 4.19 22.61
N GLU A 33 -0.10 4.31 21.57
CA GLU A 33 -0.20 3.46 20.37
C GLU A 33 -0.12 1.97 20.75
N ARG A 34 0.81 1.60 21.63
CA ARG A 34 0.93 0.21 22.10
C ARG A 34 -0.32 -0.27 22.83
N LYS A 35 -0.98 0.56 23.62
CA LYS A 35 -2.22 0.23 24.29
C LYS A 35 -3.37 0.03 23.28
N LEU A 36 -3.49 0.92 22.27
CA LEU A 36 -4.44 0.76 21.18
C LEU A 36 -4.23 -0.56 20.43
N GLN A 37 -3.00 -0.87 20.04
CA GLN A 37 -2.67 -2.14 19.39
C GLN A 37 -3.08 -3.34 20.25
N ARG A 38 -2.94 -3.27 21.57
CA ARG A 38 -3.38 -4.33 22.47
C ARG A 38 -4.89 -4.49 22.48
N LEU A 39 -5.64 -3.39 22.52
CA LEU A 39 -7.11 -3.40 22.47
C LEU A 39 -7.58 -4.00 21.13
N PHE A 40 -7.04 -3.53 20.00
CA PHE A 40 -7.43 -4.01 18.67
C PHE A 40 -6.91 -5.43 18.32
N ARG A 41 -6.12 -6.06 19.20
CA ARG A 41 -5.75 -7.47 19.10
C ARG A 41 -6.69 -8.40 19.90
N ARG A 42 -7.60 -7.85 20.67
CA ARG A 42 -8.59 -8.60 21.44
C ARG A 42 -9.77 -8.93 20.54
N GLY A 43 -9.97 -10.21 20.27
CA GLY A 43 -11.09 -10.67 19.45
C GLY A 43 -12.47 -10.43 20.07
N ASP A 44 -12.57 -10.37 21.39
CA ASP A 44 -13.78 -10.01 22.13
C ASP A 44 -14.15 -8.52 21.90
N ALA A 45 -13.20 -7.60 22.06
CA ALA A 45 -13.40 -6.19 21.80
C ALA A 45 -13.69 -5.89 20.31
N CYS A 46 -12.90 -6.46 19.40
CA CYS A 46 -13.04 -6.19 17.97
C CYS A 46 -14.37 -6.67 17.37
N ARG A 47 -14.98 -7.74 17.91
CA ARG A 47 -16.29 -8.21 17.45
C ARG A 47 -17.45 -7.26 17.77
N LEU A 48 -17.28 -6.35 18.74
CA LEU A 48 -18.27 -5.33 19.05
C LEU A 48 -18.23 -4.14 18.08
N ILE A 49 -17.09 -3.94 17.40
CA ILE A 49 -16.89 -2.82 16.48
C ILE A 49 -17.64 -3.07 15.18
N LYS A 50 -18.52 -2.14 14.80
CA LYS A 50 -19.24 -2.15 13.53
C LYS A 50 -18.44 -1.44 12.44
N ARG A 51 -17.89 -0.27 12.76
CA ARG A 51 -17.02 0.53 11.91
C ARG A 51 -15.91 1.17 12.74
N CYS A 52 -14.80 1.47 12.10
CA CYS A 52 -13.63 2.04 12.75
C CYS A 52 -12.93 3.00 11.77
N ASN A 53 -12.44 4.11 12.29
CA ASN A 53 -11.63 5.07 11.54
C ASN A 53 -10.51 5.63 12.41
N ASP A 54 -9.42 6.06 11.80
CA ASP A 54 -8.34 6.75 12.50
C ASP A 54 -8.68 8.25 12.68
N PHE A 55 -7.96 8.91 13.59
CA PHE A 55 -8.13 10.34 13.85
C PHE A 55 -7.03 11.15 13.15
N GLY A 56 -7.03 11.11 11.83
CA GLY A 56 -6.14 11.88 10.99
C GLY A 56 -6.66 13.27 10.64
N ALA A 57 -6.32 13.74 9.47
CA ALA A 57 -6.72 15.03 8.92
C ALA A 57 -8.25 15.21 8.93
N GLY A 58 -8.72 16.39 9.33
CA GLY A 58 -10.13 16.71 9.48
C GLY A 58 -10.72 16.32 10.84
N GLY A 59 -9.95 15.69 11.72
CA GLY A 59 -10.31 15.43 13.12
C GLY A 59 -11.63 14.70 13.31
N VAL A 60 -12.45 15.15 14.25
CA VAL A 60 -13.78 14.58 14.56
C VAL A 60 -14.69 14.58 13.32
N SER A 61 -14.64 15.63 12.49
CA SER A 61 -15.48 15.76 11.29
C SER A 61 -15.26 14.65 10.29
N VAL A 62 -14.06 14.12 10.18
CA VAL A 62 -13.69 13.00 9.31
C VAL A 62 -13.76 11.67 10.07
N ALA A 63 -13.00 11.54 11.15
CA ALA A 63 -12.88 10.28 11.89
C ALA A 63 -14.25 9.73 12.35
N VAL A 64 -15.09 10.59 12.89
CA VAL A 64 -16.45 10.23 13.33
C VAL A 64 -17.46 10.43 12.20
N GLY A 65 -17.33 11.53 11.45
CA GLY A 65 -18.26 11.90 10.38
C GLY A 65 -18.40 10.89 9.24
N GLU A 66 -17.42 10.03 9.03
CA GLU A 66 -17.45 8.97 8.01
C GLU A 66 -18.02 7.64 8.52
N LEU A 67 -18.27 7.48 9.84
CA LEU A 67 -18.71 6.21 10.41
C LEU A 67 -20.17 5.90 10.09
N ALA A 68 -21.04 6.91 9.93
CA ALA A 68 -22.46 6.71 9.62
C ALA A 68 -23.04 7.88 8.82
N ASP A 69 -24.16 7.64 8.13
CA ASP A 69 -24.82 8.67 7.33
C ASP A 69 -25.51 9.73 8.19
N GLY A 70 -26.08 9.33 9.32
CA GLY A 70 -26.70 10.21 10.30
C GLY A 70 -25.94 10.20 11.62
N LEU A 71 -25.54 11.36 12.12
CA LEU A 71 -24.73 11.51 13.33
C LEU A 71 -25.09 12.76 14.12
N TYR A 72 -25.25 12.59 15.43
CA TYR A 72 -25.27 13.67 16.40
C TYR A 72 -24.01 13.60 17.27
N VAL A 73 -23.18 14.65 17.22
CA VAL A 73 -21.87 14.72 17.90
C VAL A 73 -21.90 15.81 18.98
N ASP A 74 -21.51 15.46 20.19
CA ASP A 74 -21.33 16.42 21.30
C ASP A 74 -19.83 16.70 21.48
N LEU A 75 -19.37 17.82 20.95
CA LEU A 75 -17.96 18.21 20.99
C LEU A 75 -17.45 18.53 22.40
N ASN A 76 -18.35 18.78 23.37
CA ASN A 76 -17.94 18.97 24.77
C ASN A 76 -17.39 17.70 25.41
N LYS A 77 -17.72 16.53 24.84
CA LYS A 77 -17.22 15.21 25.28
C LYS A 77 -15.92 14.80 24.65
N VAL A 78 -15.40 15.56 23.69
CA VAL A 78 -14.11 15.25 23.06
C VAL A 78 -12.98 15.56 24.04
N SER A 79 -12.21 14.53 24.39
CA SER A 79 -11.02 14.68 25.24
C SER A 79 -10.01 15.62 24.61
N LYS A 80 -9.50 16.57 25.39
CA LYS A 80 -8.51 17.58 24.97
C LYS A 80 -7.23 17.43 25.75
N LYS A 81 -6.10 17.65 25.11
CA LYS A 81 -4.78 17.68 25.77
C LYS A 81 -4.45 19.06 26.35
N TYR A 82 -5.12 20.12 25.91
CA TYR A 82 -4.98 21.48 26.39
C TYR A 82 -6.28 22.27 26.21
N GLU A 83 -6.45 23.31 27.00
CA GLU A 83 -7.60 24.19 26.94
C GLU A 83 -7.42 25.30 25.88
N GLY A 84 -8.53 25.90 25.48
CA GLY A 84 -8.53 27.07 24.59
C GLY A 84 -8.98 26.79 23.16
N LEU A 85 -9.31 25.54 22.82
CA LEU A 85 -9.91 25.19 21.53
C LEU A 85 -11.38 25.59 21.51
N ASP A 86 -11.82 26.25 20.46
CA ASP A 86 -13.25 26.50 20.19
C ASP A 86 -13.92 25.28 19.51
N GLY A 87 -15.22 25.38 19.26
CA GLY A 87 -15.99 24.27 18.67
C GLY A 87 -15.55 23.91 17.26
N THR A 88 -15.16 24.89 16.45
CA THR A 88 -14.66 24.66 15.09
C THR A 88 -13.31 23.95 15.13
N GLU A 89 -12.43 24.41 15.97
CA GLU A 89 -11.11 23.80 16.16
C GLU A 89 -11.23 22.36 16.69
N LEU A 90 -12.14 22.10 17.65
CA LEU A 90 -12.42 20.74 18.11
C LEU A 90 -12.96 19.84 17.01
N ALA A 91 -13.84 20.37 16.14
CA ALA A 91 -14.42 19.60 15.04
C ALA A 91 -13.39 19.13 14.00
N ILE A 92 -12.32 19.89 13.80
CA ILE A 92 -11.31 19.60 12.77
C ILE A 92 -9.92 19.23 13.33
N SER A 93 -9.77 19.23 14.66
CA SER A 93 -8.49 18.94 15.32
C SER A 93 -8.10 17.50 15.15
N GLU A 94 -6.97 17.29 14.49
CA GLU A 94 -6.32 16.01 14.39
C GLU A 94 -5.71 15.57 15.72
N SER A 95 -5.71 14.27 16.01
CA SER A 95 -5.11 13.71 17.23
C SER A 95 -4.52 12.35 16.98
N GLN A 96 -3.20 12.25 17.05
CA GLN A 96 -2.49 10.99 16.88
C GLN A 96 -2.80 10.00 18.01
N GLU A 97 -2.68 8.70 17.71
CA GLU A 97 -2.99 7.58 18.59
C GLU A 97 -4.42 7.66 19.16
N ARG A 98 -5.35 8.02 18.29
CA ARG A 98 -6.79 8.03 18.60
C ARG A 98 -7.55 7.30 17.50
N MET A 99 -8.57 6.57 17.88
CA MET A 99 -9.46 5.84 16.98
C MET A 99 -10.90 6.21 17.27
N ALA A 100 -11.71 6.30 16.22
CA ALA A 100 -13.17 6.37 16.33
C ALA A 100 -13.76 5.00 16.00
N VAL A 101 -14.70 4.54 16.81
CA VAL A 101 -15.40 3.27 16.58
C VAL A 101 -16.91 3.45 16.72
N ASP A 102 -17.67 2.72 15.91
CA ASP A 102 -19.10 2.57 16.04
C ASP A 102 -19.40 1.22 16.70
N VAL A 103 -20.15 1.27 17.80
CA VAL A 103 -20.50 0.11 18.65
C VAL A 103 -22.00 0.15 18.93
N ALA A 104 -22.66 -1.01 18.95
CA ALA A 104 -24.07 -1.08 19.31
C ALA A 104 -24.32 -0.52 20.72
N ALA A 105 -25.48 0.12 20.93
CA ALA A 105 -25.77 0.80 22.20
C ALA A 105 -25.70 -0.13 23.42
N GLU A 106 -26.11 -1.39 23.25
CA GLU A 106 -26.04 -2.42 24.27
C GLU A 106 -24.64 -2.89 24.63
N ASP A 107 -23.68 -2.72 23.72
CA ASP A 107 -22.28 -3.20 23.85
C ASP A 107 -21.32 -2.10 24.35
N VAL A 108 -21.79 -0.86 24.50
CA VAL A 108 -20.95 0.31 24.85
C VAL A 108 -20.21 0.11 26.16
N ASP A 109 -20.89 -0.29 27.21
CA ASP A 109 -20.29 -0.45 28.54
C ASP A 109 -19.23 -1.56 28.55
N GLU A 110 -19.47 -2.65 27.80
CA GLU A 110 -18.51 -3.74 27.66
C GLU A 110 -17.26 -3.26 26.92
N PHE A 111 -17.42 -2.54 25.80
CA PHE A 111 -16.30 -1.99 25.03
C PHE A 111 -15.48 -0.98 25.84
N LEU A 112 -16.12 -0.07 26.58
CA LEU A 112 -15.45 0.85 27.50
C LEU A 112 -14.68 0.11 28.61
N GLY A 113 -15.23 -1.02 29.08
CA GLY A 113 -14.53 -1.93 30.00
C GLY A 113 -13.22 -2.44 29.45
N TYR A 114 -13.20 -2.92 28.19
CA TYR A 114 -11.98 -3.39 27.52
C TYR A 114 -10.95 -2.28 27.33
N ALA A 115 -11.40 -1.08 26.96
CA ALA A 115 -10.51 0.08 26.84
C ALA A 115 -9.86 0.44 28.19
N LYS A 116 -10.63 0.40 29.27
CA LYS A 116 -10.14 0.66 30.63
C LYS A 116 -9.12 -0.39 31.09
N GLU A 117 -9.31 -1.67 30.76
CA GLU A 117 -8.34 -2.74 31.07
C GLU A 117 -6.97 -2.48 30.42
N GLU A 118 -6.95 -1.86 29.24
CA GLU A 118 -5.72 -1.46 28.54
C GLU A 118 -5.20 -0.07 28.99
N ASN A 119 -5.82 0.56 29.98
CA ASN A 119 -5.53 1.94 30.43
C ASN A 119 -5.63 2.98 29.29
N LEU A 120 -6.68 2.84 28.47
CA LEU A 120 -7.07 3.82 27.44
C LEU A 120 -8.18 4.70 27.96
N GLU A 121 -8.16 5.97 27.57
CA GLU A 121 -9.31 6.86 27.68
C GLU A 121 -10.26 6.54 26.51
N ALA A 122 -11.53 6.36 26.82
CA ALA A 122 -12.57 6.11 25.82
C ALA A 122 -13.87 6.77 26.27
N GLU A 123 -14.52 7.49 25.37
CA GLU A 123 -15.72 8.29 25.65
C GLU A 123 -16.72 8.17 24.51
N VAL A 124 -18.00 8.23 24.87
CA VAL A 124 -19.11 8.28 23.90
C VAL A 124 -19.32 9.75 23.51
N ILE A 125 -18.88 10.12 22.33
CA ILE A 125 -18.97 11.51 21.83
C ILE A 125 -20.06 11.72 20.79
N ALA A 126 -20.61 10.64 20.23
CA ALA A 126 -21.58 10.71 19.15
C ALA A 126 -22.65 9.61 19.28
N THR A 127 -23.79 9.86 18.64
CA THR A 127 -24.87 8.88 18.47
C THR A 127 -25.26 8.81 17.01
N VAL A 128 -25.41 7.60 16.48
CA VAL A 128 -25.93 7.36 15.14
C VAL A 128 -27.42 7.67 15.11
N THR A 129 -27.87 8.41 14.10
CA THR A 129 -29.27 8.83 13.92
C THR A 129 -29.85 8.28 12.63
N GLU A 130 -31.20 8.17 12.56
CA GLU A 130 -31.90 7.73 11.36
C GLU A 130 -31.88 8.79 10.24
N GLU A 131 -31.90 10.07 10.62
CA GLU A 131 -31.82 11.17 9.67
C GLU A 131 -30.39 11.25 9.09
N PRO A 132 -30.21 11.20 7.75
CA PRO A 132 -28.89 11.24 7.10
C PRO A 132 -28.30 12.67 7.14
N ARG A 133 -27.84 13.06 8.33
CA ARG A 133 -27.41 14.40 8.65
C ARG A 133 -26.29 14.38 9.68
N MET A 134 -25.26 15.19 9.49
CA MET A 134 -24.21 15.41 10.48
C MET A 134 -24.52 16.67 11.27
N THR A 135 -24.80 16.50 12.55
CA THR A 135 -25.05 17.60 13.50
C THR A 135 -23.97 17.58 14.58
N MET A 136 -23.29 18.71 14.79
CA MET A 136 -22.34 18.88 15.89
C MET A 136 -22.75 20.03 16.80
N VAL A 137 -22.71 19.78 18.09
CA VAL A 137 -23.04 20.79 19.10
C VAL A 137 -21.83 21.07 19.99
N TRP A 138 -21.71 22.34 20.41
CA TRP A 138 -20.69 22.81 21.34
C TRP A 138 -21.27 23.90 22.22
N ASN A 139 -21.14 23.75 23.56
CA ASN A 139 -21.66 24.68 24.57
C ASN A 139 -23.17 25.01 24.42
N GLY A 140 -23.93 24.04 23.90
CA GLY A 140 -25.36 24.19 23.67
C GLY A 140 -25.76 24.77 22.32
N ASP A 141 -24.79 25.24 21.54
CA ASP A 141 -25.03 25.75 20.19
C ASP A 141 -24.75 24.69 19.13
N THR A 142 -25.57 24.61 18.09
CA THR A 142 -25.32 23.79 16.91
C THR A 142 -24.35 24.54 16.00
N ILE A 143 -23.14 24.01 15.85
CA ILE A 143 -22.07 24.63 15.03
C ILE A 143 -21.91 23.97 13.66
N VAL A 144 -22.37 22.72 13.49
CA VAL A 144 -22.43 22.02 12.22
C VAL A 144 -23.81 21.39 12.07
N ASP A 145 -24.43 21.58 10.92
CA ASP A 145 -25.71 20.99 10.54
C ASP A 145 -25.77 20.80 9.03
N LEU A 146 -25.26 19.66 8.55
CA LEU A 146 -25.07 19.36 7.14
C LEU A 146 -25.77 18.06 6.75
N SER A 147 -26.51 18.08 5.64
CA SER A 147 -27.07 16.85 5.08
C SER A 147 -25.96 15.95 4.48
N ARG A 148 -26.19 14.64 4.51
CA ARG A 148 -25.27 13.68 3.88
C ARG A 148 -25.13 13.93 2.37
N GLU A 149 -26.20 14.31 1.69
CA GLU A 149 -26.17 14.67 0.28
C GLU A 149 -25.23 15.85 -0.02
N PHE A 150 -25.25 16.88 0.85
CA PHE A 150 -24.31 18.00 0.73
C PHE A 150 -22.87 17.55 0.93
N LEU A 151 -22.59 16.72 1.94
CA LEU A 151 -21.25 16.20 2.20
C LEU A 151 -20.73 15.32 1.07
N ALA A 152 -21.60 14.47 0.48
CA ALA A 152 -21.24 13.58 -0.62
C ALA A 152 -20.92 14.33 -1.93
N SER A 153 -21.54 15.51 -2.15
CA SER A 153 -21.37 16.31 -3.37
C SER A 153 -20.51 17.56 -3.19
N ASN A 154 -20.05 17.85 -1.97
CA ASN A 154 -19.48 19.16 -1.59
C ASN A 154 -20.36 20.36 -2.01
N GLY A 155 -21.68 20.15 -2.03
CA GLY A 155 -22.70 21.17 -2.27
C GLY A 155 -22.94 21.54 -3.74
N ALA A 156 -22.16 21.02 -4.68
CA ALA A 156 -22.36 21.30 -6.11
C ALA A 156 -21.81 20.17 -7.00
N PRO A 157 -22.49 19.87 -8.13
CA PRO A 157 -21.92 19.02 -9.16
C PRO A 157 -20.60 19.62 -9.67
N LYS A 158 -19.58 18.78 -9.79
CA LYS A 158 -18.29 19.18 -10.35
C LYS A 158 -18.12 18.52 -11.71
N HIS A 159 -17.65 19.29 -12.68
CA HIS A 159 -17.34 18.82 -14.02
C HIS A 159 -15.88 19.13 -14.32
N GLN A 160 -15.14 18.10 -14.77
CA GLN A 160 -13.75 18.26 -15.19
C GLN A 160 -13.61 17.72 -16.60
N VAL A 161 -13.00 18.50 -17.49
CA VAL A 161 -12.56 18.01 -18.79
C VAL A 161 -11.25 17.28 -18.61
N VAL A 162 -11.18 16.05 -19.12
CA VAL A 162 -10.00 15.18 -19.03
C VAL A 162 -9.55 14.81 -20.42
N HIS A 163 -8.27 14.95 -20.71
CA HIS A 163 -7.65 14.53 -21.95
C HIS A 163 -6.55 13.52 -21.66
N VAL A 164 -6.77 12.25 -22.02
CA VAL A 164 -5.74 11.20 -21.95
C VAL A 164 -4.91 11.27 -23.21
N GLU A 165 -3.64 11.61 -23.08
CA GLU A 165 -2.70 11.64 -24.19
C GLU A 165 -2.44 10.23 -24.75
N ALA A 166 -2.00 10.17 -26.01
CA ALA A 166 -1.62 8.91 -26.64
C ALA A 166 -0.45 8.27 -25.87
N GLN A 167 -0.69 7.06 -25.37
CA GLN A 167 0.29 6.34 -24.58
C GLN A 167 1.47 5.89 -25.43
N GLN A 168 2.70 6.01 -24.90
CA GLN A 168 3.91 5.63 -25.58
C GLN A 168 4.25 4.15 -25.36
N ALA A 169 4.94 3.54 -26.32
CA ALA A 169 5.48 2.21 -26.14
C ALA A 169 6.69 2.25 -25.18
N TYR A 170 6.70 1.34 -24.21
CA TYR A 170 7.80 1.25 -23.26
C TYR A 170 9.09 0.80 -23.91
N THR A 171 10.17 1.50 -23.60
CA THR A 171 11.54 1.11 -23.97
C THR A 171 12.38 0.99 -22.69
N THR A 172 12.94 -0.21 -22.45
CA THR A 172 13.80 -0.44 -21.29
C THR A 172 15.09 0.38 -21.36
N PRO A 173 15.55 0.96 -20.23
CA PRO A 173 16.80 1.76 -20.21
C PRO A 173 18.07 0.99 -20.60
N TRP A 174 18.04 -0.34 -20.53
CA TRP A 174 19.17 -1.23 -20.87
C TRP A 174 18.90 -2.11 -22.08
N ALA A 175 18.27 -1.56 -23.11
CA ALA A 175 17.89 -2.29 -24.32
C ALA A 175 19.10 -2.72 -25.20
N SER A 176 20.28 -2.09 -25.07
CA SER A 176 21.43 -2.31 -25.96
C SER A 176 22.74 -2.41 -25.19
N GLY A 177 23.73 -3.03 -25.80
CA GLY A 177 25.07 -3.23 -25.25
C GLY A 177 25.43 -4.70 -25.01
N SER A 178 26.66 -4.96 -24.56
CA SER A 178 27.09 -6.28 -24.13
C SER A 178 26.40 -6.71 -22.85
N LEU A 179 26.42 -7.99 -22.50
CA LEU A 179 25.91 -8.48 -21.22
C LEU A 179 26.50 -7.70 -20.04
N SER A 180 27.81 -7.48 -20.05
CA SER A 180 28.50 -6.74 -18.98
C SER A 180 28.01 -5.30 -18.86
N ASP A 181 27.87 -4.59 -19.99
CA ASP A 181 27.43 -3.18 -19.98
C ASP A 181 26.00 -3.05 -19.48
N ARG A 182 25.11 -3.91 -19.96
CA ARG A 182 23.69 -3.94 -19.55
C ARG A 182 23.53 -4.30 -18.07
N MET A 183 24.28 -5.32 -17.59
CA MET A 183 24.30 -5.68 -16.16
C MET A 183 24.81 -4.52 -15.31
N HIS A 184 25.89 -3.85 -15.74
CA HIS A 184 26.43 -2.70 -15.00
C HIS A 184 25.43 -1.55 -14.92
N ALA A 185 24.84 -1.17 -16.06
CA ALA A 185 23.83 -0.11 -16.13
C ALA A 185 22.63 -0.43 -15.23
N MET A 186 22.11 -1.66 -15.29
CA MET A 186 20.99 -2.10 -14.48
C MET A 186 21.30 -2.11 -12.97
N LEU A 187 22.43 -2.68 -12.56
CA LEU A 187 22.78 -2.83 -11.14
C LEU A 187 23.19 -1.51 -10.47
N THR A 188 23.55 -0.49 -11.24
CA THR A 188 23.85 0.86 -10.74
C THR A 188 22.64 1.81 -10.78
N ASP A 189 21.54 1.39 -11.40
CA ASP A 189 20.27 2.13 -11.35
C ASP A 189 19.72 2.16 -9.93
N LEU A 190 19.27 3.33 -9.46
CA LEU A 190 18.76 3.51 -8.10
C LEU A 190 17.51 2.68 -7.78
N ASN A 191 16.71 2.32 -8.81
CA ASN A 191 15.54 1.46 -8.63
C ASN A 191 15.89 -0.03 -8.51
N VAL A 192 17.11 -0.42 -8.87
CA VAL A 192 17.62 -1.80 -8.82
C VAL A 192 18.64 -1.97 -7.69
N ALA A 193 19.46 -0.95 -7.45
CA ALA A 193 20.50 -0.96 -6.42
C ALA A 193 19.92 -1.31 -5.03
N SER A 194 20.76 -1.86 -4.17
CA SER A 194 20.32 -2.30 -2.85
C SER A 194 19.90 -1.13 -1.97
N ASN A 195 18.66 -1.16 -1.46
CA ASN A 195 18.15 -0.24 -0.44
C ASN A 195 18.34 -0.76 1.00
N LYS A 196 19.25 -1.72 1.21
CA LYS A 196 19.51 -2.34 2.51
C LYS A 196 19.81 -1.33 3.61
N GLY A 197 20.61 -0.33 3.32
CA GLY A 197 20.95 0.72 4.30
C GLY A 197 19.75 1.54 4.79
N LEU A 198 18.69 1.69 3.96
CA LEU A 198 17.44 2.31 4.39
C LEU A 198 16.61 1.33 5.23
N SER A 199 16.52 0.06 4.81
CA SER A 199 15.74 -0.96 5.50
C SER A 199 16.29 -1.26 6.90
N GLU A 200 17.60 -1.20 7.11
CA GLU A 200 18.26 -1.42 8.41
C GLU A 200 18.00 -0.31 9.43
N ARG A 201 17.41 0.81 9.04
CA ARG A 201 16.97 1.87 9.98
C ARG A 201 15.69 1.51 10.71
N PHE A 202 14.96 0.50 10.24
CA PHE A 202 13.70 0.06 10.81
C PHE A 202 13.87 -1.32 11.47
N ASP A 203 13.21 -1.52 12.61
CA ASP A 203 13.18 -2.82 13.26
C ASP A 203 12.19 -3.76 12.56
N SER A 204 12.74 -4.63 11.71
CA SER A 204 11.96 -5.65 10.99
C SER A 204 11.51 -6.83 11.88
N THR A 205 11.91 -6.87 13.15
CA THR A 205 11.55 -7.92 14.12
C THR A 205 10.46 -7.47 15.10
N ILE A 206 9.92 -6.27 14.93
CA ILE A 206 8.89 -5.70 15.82
C ILE A 206 7.72 -6.68 16.00
N GLY A 207 7.28 -6.88 17.24
CA GLY A 207 6.20 -7.79 17.57
C GLY A 207 6.57 -9.28 17.52
N ALA A 208 7.82 -9.64 17.17
CA ALA A 208 8.34 -11.01 17.08
C ALA A 208 7.53 -11.94 16.17
N GLY A 209 6.78 -11.40 15.22
CA GLY A 209 5.96 -12.16 14.27
C GLY A 209 6.62 -12.37 12.90
N THR A 210 7.78 -11.77 12.63
CA THR A 210 8.44 -11.79 11.32
C THR A 210 8.79 -13.21 10.88
N VAL A 211 8.32 -13.59 9.69
CA VAL A 211 8.62 -14.87 9.03
C VAL A 211 9.70 -14.68 7.96
N LEU A 212 9.58 -13.65 7.12
CA LEU A 212 10.61 -13.28 6.16
C LEU A 212 11.19 -11.92 6.54
N MET A 213 12.50 -11.88 6.75
CA MET A 213 13.26 -10.64 6.93
C MET A 213 13.29 -9.85 5.61
N PRO A 214 13.57 -8.53 5.62
CA PRO A 214 13.66 -7.75 4.38
C PRO A 214 14.65 -8.33 3.36
N PHE A 215 15.75 -8.91 3.85
CA PHE A 215 16.76 -9.56 3.01
C PHE A 215 17.02 -10.99 3.48
N GLY A 216 17.00 -11.93 2.53
CA GLY A 216 17.21 -13.36 2.74
C GLY A 216 18.64 -13.84 2.42
N GLY A 217 18.87 -15.11 2.70
CA GLY A 217 20.14 -15.79 2.54
C GLY A 217 21.11 -15.56 3.72
N ARG A 218 22.17 -16.36 3.78
CA ARG A 218 23.18 -16.28 4.85
C ARG A 218 23.90 -14.94 4.94
N LYS A 219 23.96 -14.21 3.83
CA LYS A 219 24.57 -12.88 3.76
C LYS A 219 23.54 -11.75 3.89
N GLN A 220 22.24 -12.09 3.95
CA GLN A 220 21.15 -11.10 4.01
C GLN A 220 21.29 -10.03 2.91
N LEU A 221 21.41 -10.47 1.65
CA LEU A 221 21.58 -9.59 0.49
C LEU A 221 20.48 -9.74 -0.57
N THR A 222 19.75 -10.86 -0.59
CA THR A 222 18.63 -11.04 -1.51
C THR A 222 17.37 -10.41 -0.93
N PRO A 223 16.80 -9.35 -1.55
CA PRO A 223 15.54 -8.77 -1.09
C PRO A 223 14.42 -9.80 -1.22
N ASN A 224 13.61 -9.96 -0.18
CA ASN A 224 12.43 -10.82 -0.23
C ASN A 224 11.33 -10.21 -1.09
N MET A 225 10.48 -11.06 -1.69
CA MET A 225 9.40 -10.65 -2.59
C MET A 225 8.25 -9.96 -1.84
N ALA A 226 8.03 -10.35 -0.58
CA ALA A 226 6.98 -9.80 0.26
C ALA A 226 7.44 -9.69 1.72
N MET A 227 6.84 -8.80 2.47
CA MET A 227 6.80 -8.86 3.93
C MET A 227 5.91 -10.05 4.32
N VAL A 228 6.36 -10.91 5.22
CA VAL A 228 5.56 -12.00 5.78
C VAL A 228 5.72 -12.00 7.30
N ALA A 229 4.60 -11.90 8.02
CA ALA A 229 4.58 -11.94 9.47
C ALA A 229 3.40 -12.75 9.99
N LYS A 230 3.60 -13.48 11.10
CA LYS A 230 2.51 -14.16 11.81
C LYS A 230 1.48 -13.15 12.30
N LEU A 231 0.21 -13.52 12.27
CA LEU A 231 -0.82 -12.68 12.88
C LEU A 231 -0.58 -12.55 14.38
N PRO A 232 -0.72 -11.33 14.93
CA PRO A 232 -0.50 -11.04 16.34
C PRO A 232 -1.69 -11.53 17.20
N VAL A 233 -1.69 -12.79 17.54
CA VAL A 233 -2.70 -13.43 18.40
C VAL A 233 -2.15 -13.72 19.79
N PHE A 234 -3.02 -14.03 20.76
CA PHE A 234 -2.60 -14.61 22.02
C PHE A 234 -2.29 -16.11 21.80
N GLY A 235 -1.06 -16.52 22.17
CA GLY A 235 -0.56 -17.88 21.94
C GLY A 235 0.15 -18.04 20.59
N GLU A 236 0.18 -19.23 20.05
CA GLU A 236 0.87 -19.58 18.80
C GLU A 236 -0.10 -19.69 17.62
N THR A 237 0.38 -19.29 16.45
CA THR A 237 -0.35 -19.42 15.19
C THR A 237 0.61 -19.74 14.03
N THR A 238 0.10 -20.47 13.05
CA THR A 238 0.74 -20.62 11.73
C THR A 238 0.14 -19.69 10.67
N THR A 239 -0.90 -18.94 11.03
CA THR A 239 -1.50 -17.97 10.15
C THR A 239 -0.61 -16.74 10.05
N ALA A 240 -0.32 -16.31 8.83
CA ALA A 240 0.50 -15.15 8.53
C ALA A 240 -0.21 -14.24 7.54
N SER A 241 0.10 -12.96 7.60
CA SER A 241 -0.18 -12.01 6.53
C SER A 241 1.06 -11.81 5.67
N ALA A 242 0.85 -11.61 4.39
CA ALA A 242 1.89 -11.17 3.47
C ALA A 242 1.46 -9.88 2.79
N MET A 243 2.42 -9.00 2.51
CA MET A 243 2.22 -7.78 1.74
C MET A 243 3.35 -7.60 0.75
N ALA A 244 3.00 -7.42 -0.51
CA ALA A 244 3.92 -7.13 -1.60
C ALA A 244 3.52 -5.84 -2.31
N TRP A 245 4.44 -5.26 -3.07
CA TRP A 245 4.18 -4.05 -3.85
C TRP A 245 4.69 -4.19 -5.28
N GLY A 246 4.08 -3.43 -6.21
CA GLY A 246 4.48 -3.34 -7.59
C GLY A 246 4.48 -1.89 -8.08
N PHE A 247 5.52 -1.51 -8.82
CA PHE A 247 5.66 -0.18 -9.41
C PHE A 247 6.86 -0.13 -10.36
N ASN A 248 6.66 0.44 -11.55
CA ASN A 248 7.73 0.76 -12.47
C ASN A 248 7.63 2.23 -12.90
N PRO A 249 8.53 3.11 -12.42
CA PRO A 249 8.47 4.54 -12.69
C PRO A 249 8.59 4.88 -14.18
N TYR A 250 9.38 4.14 -14.94
CA TYR A 250 9.62 4.41 -16.36
C TYR A 250 8.44 4.01 -17.24
N ILE A 251 7.75 2.91 -16.92
CA ILE A 251 6.50 2.57 -17.62
C ILE A 251 5.43 3.59 -17.27
N MET A 252 5.31 3.95 -15.98
CA MET A 252 4.34 4.95 -15.54
C MET A 252 4.53 6.31 -16.21
N GLU A 253 5.76 6.71 -16.45
CA GLU A 253 6.09 7.97 -17.13
C GLU A 253 5.67 7.96 -18.62
N GLN A 254 5.85 6.82 -19.30
CA GLN A 254 5.58 6.65 -20.72
C GLN A 254 4.13 6.25 -21.02
N ASN A 255 3.51 5.48 -20.12
CA ASN A 255 2.18 4.89 -20.30
C ASN A 255 1.54 4.61 -18.94
N GLN A 256 0.72 5.54 -18.43
CA GLN A 256 0.12 5.46 -17.11
C GLN A 256 -0.87 4.29 -17.01
N PHE A 257 -1.62 4.00 -18.08
CA PHE A 257 -2.55 2.88 -18.10
C PHE A 257 -1.83 1.53 -17.95
N THR A 258 -0.85 1.26 -18.80
CA THR A 258 -0.08 0.01 -18.76
C THR A 258 0.78 -0.07 -17.49
N GLY A 259 1.37 1.05 -17.05
CA GLY A 259 2.16 1.10 -15.83
C GLY A 259 1.36 0.73 -14.59
N ALA A 260 0.14 1.25 -14.46
CA ALA A 260 -0.75 0.92 -13.35
C ALA A 260 -1.26 -0.54 -13.42
N TYR A 261 -1.62 -1.03 -14.62
CA TYR A 261 -1.98 -2.44 -14.82
C TYR A 261 -0.84 -3.37 -14.35
N LEU A 262 0.39 -3.09 -14.78
CA LEU A 262 1.57 -3.90 -14.43
C LEU A 262 1.99 -3.73 -12.97
N SER A 263 1.69 -2.61 -12.32
CA SER A 263 1.89 -2.48 -10.86
C SER A 263 1.04 -3.50 -10.09
N VAL A 264 -0.20 -3.75 -10.53
CA VAL A 264 -1.06 -4.80 -9.96
C VAL A 264 -0.51 -6.19 -10.27
N VAL A 265 -0.14 -6.45 -11.52
CA VAL A 265 0.48 -7.74 -11.93
C VAL A 265 1.71 -8.04 -11.08
N GLU A 266 2.59 -7.05 -10.89
CA GLU A 266 3.84 -7.22 -10.13
C GLU A 266 3.57 -7.49 -8.65
N SER A 267 2.67 -6.74 -8.01
CA SER A 267 2.35 -6.93 -6.60
C SER A 267 1.76 -8.32 -6.33
N LEU A 268 0.84 -8.79 -7.18
CA LEU A 268 0.27 -10.13 -7.09
C LEU A 268 1.32 -11.21 -7.38
N SER A 269 2.17 -11.04 -8.41
CA SER A 269 3.25 -11.98 -8.73
C SER A 269 4.23 -12.13 -7.56
N LYS A 270 4.60 -11.04 -6.90
CA LYS A 270 5.47 -11.07 -5.71
C LYS A 270 4.81 -11.78 -4.53
N LEU A 271 3.50 -11.60 -4.36
CA LEU A 271 2.72 -12.28 -3.33
C LEU A 271 2.70 -13.80 -3.55
N VAL A 272 2.44 -14.23 -4.79
CA VAL A 272 2.50 -15.65 -5.22
C VAL A 272 3.91 -16.20 -5.03
N ALA A 273 4.94 -15.47 -5.43
CA ALA A 273 6.33 -15.87 -5.24
C ALA A 273 6.71 -16.06 -3.76
N ALA A 274 6.05 -15.34 -2.85
CA ALA A 274 6.23 -15.49 -1.42
C ALA A 274 5.43 -16.68 -0.80
N GLY A 275 4.65 -17.41 -1.61
CA GLY A 275 3.88 -18.59 -1.19
C GLY A 275 2.46 -18.31 -0.72
N PHE A 276 1.85 -17.23 -1.20
CA PHE A 276 0.48 -16.84 -0.88
C PHE A 276 -0.43 -16.89 -2.11
N GLU A 277 -1.70 -17.18 -1.91
CA GLU A 277 -2.67 -17.39 -2.98
C GLU A 277 -3.20 -16.06 -3.52
N HIS A 278 -3.14 -15.86 -4.84
CA HIS A 278 -3.61 -14.63 -5.49
C HIS A 278 -5.13 -14.41 -5.32
N GLU A 279 -5.93 -15.48 -5.31
CA GLU A 279 -7.38 -15.40 -5.13
C GLU A 279 -7.80 -14.86 -3.75
N LYS A 280 -6.90 -14.92 -2.76
CA LYS A 280 -7.11 -14.38 -1.41
C LYS A 280 -6.56 -12.97 -1.23
N ALA A 281 -6.04 -12.39 -2.29
CA ALA A 281 -5.43 -11.07 -2.24
C ALA A 281 -6.48 -9.95 -2.29
N TYR A 282 -6.23 -8.92 -1.50
CA TYR A 282 -6.85 -7.62 -1.60
C TYR A 282 -5.80 -6.58 -1.97
N LEU A 283 -6.20 -5.53 -2.67
CA LEU A 283 -5.29 -4.48 -3.13
C LEU A 283 -5.50 -3.19 -2.35
N SER A 284 -4.44 -2.39 -2.27
CA SER A 284 -4.48 -1.00 -1.82
C SER A 284 -3.56 -0.18 -2.71
N PHE A 285 -4.01 1.00 -3.15
CA PHE A 285 -3.25 1.83 -4.07
C PHE A 285 -2.72 3.09 -3.40
N GLN A 286 -1.50 3.47 -3.77
CA GLN A 286 -0.93 4.77 -3.44
C GLN A 286 -0.66 5.53 -4.72
N GLU A 287 -1.27 6.71 -4.85
CA GLU A 287 -1.16 7.56 -6.02
C GLU A 287 -0.52 8.89 -5.69
N TYR A 288 0.41 9.33 -6.55
CA TYR A 288 1.01 10.66 -6.51
C TYR A 288 1.09 11.23 -7.91
N PHE A 289 0.49 12.41 -8.08
CA PHE A 289 0.55 13.16 -9.31
C PHE A 289 0.86 14.62 -9.02
N GLU A 290 1.35 15.33 -10.03
CA GLU A 290 1.55 16.76 -9.97
C GLU A 290 0.24 17.50 -9.73
N LYS A 291 0.33 18.76 -9.35
CA LYS A 291 -0.85 19.63 -9.20
C LYS A 291 -1.59 19.73 -10.54
N LEU A 292 -2.84 19.29 -10.57
CA LEU A 292 -3.61 19.09 -11.80
C LEU A 292 -4.05 20.39 -12.45
N ARG A 293 -4.33 21.46 -11.67
CA ARG A 293 -4.82 22.75 -12.15
C ARG A 293 -6.05 22.58 -13.05
N ASP A 294 -6.34 23.55 -13.92
CA ASP A 294 -7.37 23.45 -14.96
C ASP A 294 -6.77 22.99 -16.30
N GLU A 295 -5.89 22.00 -16.27
CA GLU A 295 -5.16 21.46 -17.42
C GLU A 295 -5.65 20.05 -17.73
N PRO A 296 -6.47 19.83 -18.77
CA PRO A 296 -7.08 18.53 -19.09
C PRO A 296 -6.07 17.39 -19.25
N GLU A 297 -4.88 17.66 -19.75
CA GLU A 297 -3.78 16.70 -19.95
C GLU A 297 -3.19 16.22 -18.63
N ARG A 298 -3.10 17.10 -17.62
CA ARG A 298 -2.67 16.72 -16.28
C ARG A 298 -3.69 15.79 -15.61
N TRP A 299 -4.98 16.05 -15.80
CA TRP A 299 -6.07 15.17 -15.33
C TRP A 299 -6.11 13.83 -16.07
N GLY A 300 -5.57 13.79 -17.30
CA GLY A 300 -5.46 12.57 -18.10
C GLY A 300 -4.58 11.50 -17.48
N LYS A 301 -3.50 11.88 -16.78
CA LYS A 301 -2.54 10.95 -16.17
C LYS A 301 -3.15 10.10 -15.05
N PRO A 302 -3.74 10.67 -13.98
CA PRO A 302 -4.41 9.88 -12.95
C PRO A 302 -5.61 9.10 -13.52
N MET A 303 -6.38 9.67 -14.48
CA MET A 303 -7.47 8.94 -15.13
C MET A 303 -6.97 7.67 -15.83
N ALA A 304 -5.90 7.77 -16.62
CA ALA A 304 -5.32 6.60 -17.29
C ALA A 304 -4.80 5.57 -16.30
N ALA A 305 -4.13 6.00 -15.22
CA ALA A 305 -3.62 5.11 -14.19
C ALA A 305 -4.74 4.35 -13.46
N VAL A 306 -5.79 5.06 -13.03
CA VAL A 306 -6.95 4.44 -12.36
C VAL A 306 -7.65 3.44 -13.28
N LEU A 307 -7.82 3.77 -14.57
CA LEU A 307 -8.41 2.85 -15.54
C LEU A 307 -7.54 1.60 -15.74
N GLY A 308 -6.22 1.74 -15.80
CA GLY A 308 -5.29 0.61 -15.87
C GLY A 308 -5.38 -0.30 -14.64
N ALA A 309 -5.39 0.28 -13.44
CA ALA A 309 -5.57 -0.45 -12.20
C ALA A 309 -6.94 -1.12 -12.10
N LEU A 310 -8.02 -0.47 -12.57
CA LEU A 310 -9.35 -1.05 -12.63
C LEU A 310 -9.39 -2.27 -13.56
N MET A 311 -8.80 -2.15 -14.75
CA MET A 311 -8.75 -3.29 -15.69
C MET A 311 -7.99 -4.47 -15.09
N ALA A 312 -6.88 -4.24 -14.43
CA ALA A 312 -6.14 -5.32 -13.75
C ALA A 312 -6.96 -6.00 -12.66
N GLN A 313 -7.73 -5.24 -11.86
CA GLN A 313 -8.64 -5.79 -10.85
C GLN A 313 -9.71 -6.69 -11.47
N VAL A 314 -10.32 -6.25 -12.57
CA VAL A 314 -11.34 -7.00 -13.28
C VAL A 314 -10.75 -8.26 -13.91
N ASP A 315 -9.59 -8.16 -14.54
CA ASP A 315 -8.94 -9.28 -15.23
C ASP A 315 -8.43 -10.35 -14.26
N LEU A 316 -7.91 -9.93 -13.10
CA LEU A 316 -7.25 -10.83 -12.14
C LEU A 316 -8.13 -11.19 -10.94
N GLY A 317 -9.34 -10.65 -10.84
CA GLY A 317 -10.29 -10.96 -9.77
C GLY A 317 -9.89 -10.46 -8.38
N ALA A 318 -8.98 -9.47 -8.29
CA ALA A 318 -8.49 -8.92 -7.03
C ALA A 318 -9.03 -7.50 -6.81
N GLY A 319 -9.81 -7.29 -5.74
CA GLY A 319 -10.43 -6.01 -5.44
C GLY A 319 -9.55 -5.10 -4.57
N ALA A 320 -9.54 -3.79 -4.88
CA ALA A 320 -8.96 -2.79 -3.98
C ALA A 320 -9.92 -2.48 -2.81
N ILE A 321 -9.40 -2.53 -1.60
CA ILE A 321 -10.13 -2.27 -0.36
C ILE A 321 -9.90 -0.87 0.19
N GLY A 322 -8.99 -0.12 -0.40
CA GLY A 322 -8.64 1.23 -0.01
C GLY A 322 -7.41 1.74 -0.74
N GLY A 323 -6.94 2.88 -0.28
CA GLY A 323 -5.76 3.54 -0.84
C GLY A 323 -5.68 4.98 -0.41
N LYS A 324 -4.74 5.70 -1.00
CA LYS A 324 -4.54 7.13 -0.81
C LYS A 324 -4.09 7.75 -2.13
N ASP A 325 -4.59 8.92 -2.40
CA ASP A 325 -4.18 9.74 -3.54
C ASP A 325 -3.66 11.11 -3.08
N SER A 326 -2.80 11.70 -3.87
CA SER A 326 -2.38 13.09 -3.73
C SER A 326 -2.10 13.67 -5.11
N MET A 327 -2.79 14.78 -5.42
CA MET A 327 -2.62 15.56 -6.64
C MET A 327 -1.94 16.92 -6.33
N SER A 328 -1.01 16.92 -5.37
CA SER A 328 -0.28 18.09 -4.91
C SER A 328 1.24 17.96 -5.03
N GLY A 329 1.71 17.00 -5.81
CA GLY A 329 3.13 16.68 -6.01
C GLY A 329 3.88 17.67 -6.90
N THR A 330 3.70 18.97 -6.63
CA THR A 330 4.41 20.05 -7.33
C THR A 330 5.14 20.92 -6.31
N PHE A 331 6.43 21.09 -6.48
CA PHE A 331 7.25 22.04 -5.74
C PHE A 331 7.85 23.05 -6.72
N GLU A 332 7.35 24.28 -6.69
CA GLU A 332 7.67 25.33 -7.66
C GLU A 332 7.44 24.87 -9.10
N GLN A 333 8.50 24.56 -9.86
CA GLN A 333 8.47 24.03 -11.22
C GLN A 333 8.81 22.54 -11.32
N LEU A 334 9.05 21.87 -10.19
CA LEU A 334 9.30 20.43 -10.15
C LEU A 334 7.97 19.70 -9.94
N ASP A 335 7.61 18.88 -10.89
CA ASP A 335 6.46 17.99 -10.80
C ASP A 335 6.92 16.57 -10.42
N VAL A 336 6.19 15.91 -9.51
CA VAL A 336 6.42 14.49 -9.23
C VAL A 336 6.08 13.68 -10.49
N PRO A 337 6.88 12.67 -10.85
CA PRO A 337 6.50 11.75 -11.93
C PRO A 337 5.19 11.03 -11.63
N PRO A 338 4.38 10.69 -12.65
CA PRO A 338 3.16 9.91 -12.47
C PRO A 338 3.42 8.65 -11.67
N THR A 339 2.68 8.43 -10.60
CA THR A 339 2.93 7.32 -9.67
C THR A 339 1.61 6.66 -9.27
N LEU A 340 1.48 5.35 -9.54
CA LEU A 340 0.50 4.46 -8.92
C LEU A 340 1.22 3.20 -8.47
N ILE A 341 1.32 3.01 -7.16
CA ILE A 341 1.89 1.82 -6.54
C ILE A 341 0.75 0.91 -6.12
N SER A 342 0.81 -0.36 -6.51
CA SER A 342 -0.10 -1.39 -6.02
C SER A 342 0.53 -2.12 -4.83
N PHE A 343 -0.22 -2.24 -3.74
CA PHE A 343 0.08 -3.16 -2.64
C PHE A 343 -0.93 -4.31 -2.68
N ALA A 344 -0.43 -5.55 -2.64
CA ALA A 344 -1.25 -6.75 -2.55
C ALA A 344 -1.07 -7.38 -1.16
N VAL A 345 -2.18 -7.64 -0.47
CA VAL A 345 -2.20 -8.22 0.88
C VAL A 345 -3.00 -9.51 0.87
N ALA A 346 -2.46 -10.57 1.43
CA ALA A 346 -3.18 -11.82 1.64
C ALA A 346 -2.88 -12.46 3.00
N VAL A 347 -3.79 -13.29 3.48
CA VAL A 347 -3.62 -14.10 4.68
C VAL A 347 -3.48 -15.58 4.26
N GLY A 348 -2.49 -16.26 4.82
CA GLY A 348 -2.19 -17.65 4.49
C GLY A 348 -1.46 -18.38 5.61
N ASN A 349 -0.86 -19.52 5.26
CA ASN A 349 -0.09 -20.32 6.22
C ASN A 349 1.41 -20.03 6.07
N MET A 350 2.07 -19.59 7.16
CA MET A 350 3.50 -19.28 7.16
C MET A 350 4.40 -20.44 6.70
N LYS A 351 3.93 -21.68 6.76
CA LYS A 351 4.69 -22.85 6.32
C LYS A 351 4.91 -22.91 4.81
N ARG A 352 4.09 -22.17 4.05
CA ARG A 352 4.21 -22.02 2.60
C ARG A 352 5.16 -20.89 2.21
N ALA A 353 5.54 -20.03 3.17
CA ALA A 353 6.37 -18.86 2.90
C ALA A 353 7.70 -19.26 2.25
N THR A 354 7.95 -18.70 1.07
CA THR A 354 9.12 -19.01 0.23
C THR A 354 9.96 -17.76 0.03
N SER A 355 11.27 -17.90 0.16
CA SER A 355 12.23 -16.81 -0.06
C SER A 355 13.01 -17.01 -1.37
N PRO A 356 13.43 -15.92 -2.06
CA PRO A 356 13.92 -16.01 -3.43
C PRO A 356 15.39 -16.43 -3.59
N GLU A 357 16.23 -16.38 -2.55
CA GLU A 357 17.64 -16.75 -2.70
C GLU A 357 17.85 -18.23 -3.04
N PHE A 358 18.77 -18.54 -3.93
CA PHE A 358 19.15 -19.95 -4.22
C PHE A 358 19.62 -20.69 -2.98
N LYS A 359 19.07 -21.89 -2.71
CA LYS A 359 19.31 -22.63 -1.47
C LYS A 359 20.56 -23.53 -1.53
N GLY A 360 20.91 -24.03 -2.70
CA GLY A 360 22.04 -24.96 -2.88
C GLY A 360 22.50 -25.05 -4.33
N ALA A 361 23.69 -25.59 -4.55
CA ALA A 361 24.20 -25.87 -5.89
C ALA A 361 23.60 -27.17 -6.43
N GLY A 362 23.51 -27.31 -7.77
CA GLY A 362 23.05 -28.53 -8.44
C GLY A 362 21.54 -28.57 -8.72
N HIS A 363 20.79 -27.62 -8.26
CA HIS A 363 19.36 -27.50 -8.58
C HIS A 363 19.15 -26.91 -9.99
N ARG A 364 18.02 -27.26 -10.59
CA ARG A 364 17.58 -26.65 -11.85
C ARG A 364 16.93 -25.30 -11.58
N VAL A 365 17.16 -24.35 -12.46
CA VAL A 365 16.47 -23.05 -12.46
C VAL A 365 15.55 -23.01 -13.68
N ILE A 366 14.28 -22.77 -13.46
CA ILE A 366 13.23 -22.82 -14.48
C ILE A 366 12.56 -21.44 -14.51
N ARG A 367 12.29 -20.91 -15.71
CA ARG A 367 11.41 -19.77 -15.90
C ARG A 367 10.04 -20.27 -16.37
N ILE A 368 9.00 -19.94 -15.65
CA ILE A 368 7.59 -20.13 -16.06
C ILE A 368 7.08 -18.74 -16.43
N ALA A 369 6.51 -18.58 -17.62
CA ALA A 369 6.08 -17.30 -18.14
C ALA A 369 4.67 -17.41 -18.77
N PRO A 370 3.82 -16.38 -18.60
CA PRO A 370 2.58 -16.29 -19.35
C PRO A 370 2.84 -15.98 -20.81
N ARG A 371 1.83 -16.12 -21.64
CA ARG A 371 1.81 -15.49 -22.97
C ARG A 371 1.70 -13.97 -22.78
N TYR A 372 2.28 -13.22 -23.69
CA TYR A 372 2.18 -11.77 -23.71
C TYR A 372 1.31 -11.29 -24.87
N GLN A 373 0.68 -10.14 -24.69
CA GLN A 373 -0.04 -9.44 -25.74
C GLN A 373 0.91 -8.92 -26.82
N ALA A 374 0.37 -8.31 -27.88
CA ALA A 374 1.15 -7.83 -29.01
C ALA A 374 2.19 -6.74 -28.66
N ASP A 375 2.04 -6.08 -27.52
CA ASP A 375 2.99 -5.11 -26.98
C ASP A 375 4.26 -5.77 -26.39
N GLY A 376 4.26 -7.09 -26.24
CA GLY A 376 5.36 -7.85 -25.64
C GLY A 376 5.61 -7.55 -24.16
N LEU A 377 4.71 -6.83 -23.51
CA LEU A 377 4.85 -6.30 -22.15
C LEU A 377 3.72 -6.75 -21.22
N THR A 378 2.49 -6.63 -21.69
CA THR A 378 1.28 -6.97 -20.92
C THR A 378 0.99 -8.48 -21.00
N PRO A 379 0.92 -9.20 -19.87
CA PRO A 379 0.54 -10.60 -19.88
C PRO A 379 -0.88 -10.80 -20.39
N ASP A 380 -1.10 -11.90 -21.13
CA ASP A 380 -2.44 -12.43 -21.37
C ASP A 380 -3.02 -12.91 -20.03
N LYS A 381 -4.21 -12.44 -19.66
CA LYS A 381 -4.80 -12.64 -18.34
C LYS A 381 -5.04 -14.12 -17.99
N ASP A 382 -5.58 -14.88 -18.93
CA ASP A 382 -5.91 -16.28 -18.69
C ASP A 382 -4.63 -17.11 -18.50
N SER A 383 -3.62 -16.84 -19.34
CA SER A 383 -2.30 -17.44 -19.22
C SER A 383 -1.57 -17.03 -17.92
N LEU A 384 -1.76 -15.79 -17.46
CA LEU A 384 -1.18 -15.32 -16.19
C LEU A 384 -1.80 -16.06 -14.99
N LEU A 385 -3.12 -16.22 -14.97
CA LEU A 385 -3.81 -16.96 -13.92
C LEU A 385 -3.41 -18.45 -13.90
N GLU A 386 -3.23 -19.07 -15.07
CA GLU A 386 -2.66 -20.42 -15.18
C GLU A 386 -1.25 -20.50 -14.56
N VAL A 387 -0.41 -19.51 -14.82
CA VAL A 387 0.95 -19.44 -14.25
C VAL A 387 0.89 -19.23 -12.74
N PHE A 388 0.03 -18.37 -12.21
CA PHE A 388 -0.15 -18.19 -10.77
C PHE A 388 -0.52 -19.51 -10.10
N SER A 389 -1.55 -20.21 -10.62
CA SER A 389 -1.99 -21.48 -10.08
C SER A 389 -0.88 -22.55 -10.11
N ALA A 390 -0.09 -22.61 -11.18
CA ALA A 390 1.01 -23.55 -11.29
C ALA A 390 2.13 -23.27 -10.27
N VAL A 391 2.46 -22.01 -10.03
CA VAL A 391 3.48 -21.62 -9.05
C VAL A 391 3.00 -21.86 -7.61
N GLU A 392 1.74 -21.57 -7.32
CA GLU A 392 1.11 -21.85 -6.04
C GLU A 392 1.11 -23.35 -5.72
N GLU A 393 0.82 -24.20 -6.71
CA GLU A 393 0.87 -25.66 -6.58
C GLU A 393 2.28 -26.15 -6.27
N LEU A 394 3.30 -25.68 -7.02
CA LEU A 394 4.71 -26.03 -6.78
C LEU A 394 5.19 -25.61 -5.38
N THR A 395 4.71 -24.47 -4.90
CA THR A 395 5.03 -23.98 -3.56
C THR A 395 4.33 -24.80 -2.48
N ASP A 396 3.09 -25.19 -2.70
CA ASP A 396 2.27 -25.99 -1.77
C ASP A 396 2.84 -27.41 -1.57
N PHE A 397 3.29 -28.05 -2.64
CA PHE A 397 3.94 -29.35 -2.59
C PHE A 397 5.39 -29.31 -2.07
N GLY A 398 5.97 -28.11 -1.93
CA GLY A 398 7.36 -27.93 -1.50
C GLY A 398 8.39 -28.28 -2.59
N ASP A 399 7.97 -28.37 -3.84
CA ASP A 399 8.85 -28.63 -4.99
C ASP A 399 9.64 -27.38 -5.39
N ALA A 400 9.10 -26.18 -5.14
CA ALA A 400 9.79 -24.92 -5.31
C ALA A 400 10.63 -24.56 -4.07
N LEU A 401 11.96 -24.60 -4.20
CA LEU A 401 12.88 -24.24 -3.11
C LEU A 401 13.11 -22.74 -2.97
N ALA A 402 13.03 -22.01 -4.08
CA ALA A 402 13.21 -20.58 -4.16
C ALA A 402 12.36 -20.05 -5.31
N VAL A 403 11.65 -18.94 -5.08
CA VAL A 403 10.79 -18.33 -6.11
C VAL A 403 11.04 -16.83 -6.15
N SER A 404 11.26 -16.30 -7.34
CA SER A 404 11.38 -14.87 -7.62
C SER A 404 10.53 -14.52 -8.84
N THR A 405 10.11 -13.27 -8.94
CA THR A 405 9.42 -12.76 -10.13
C THR A 405 10.18 -11.56 -10.70
N PRO A 406 10.40 -11.49 -12.02
CA PRO A 406 10.96 -10.32 -12.66
C PRO A 406 10.08 -9.09 -12.54
N GLY A 407 10.71 -7.96 -12.24
CA GLY A 407 10.10 -6.62 -12.24
C GLY A 407 10.86 -5.71 -13.21
N TYR A 408 11.23 -4.54 -12.72
CA TYR A 408 11.86 -3.46 -13.47
C TYR A 408 13.12 -3.88 -14.25
N GLY A 409 14.05 -4.63 -13.63
CA GLY A 409 15.29 -5.12 -14.26
C GLY A 409 15.15 -6.48 -14.96
N ALA A 410 13.92 -6.91 -15.22
CA ALA A 410 13.59 -8.14 -15.93
C ALA A 410 14.20 -9.42 -15.31
N THR A 411 14.37 -10.46 -16.12
CA THR A 411 14.95 -11.76 -15.68
C THR A 411 16.38 -11.62 -15.16
N ALA A 412 17.17 -10.70 -15.73
CA ALA A 412 18.56 -10.46 -15.32
C ALA A 412 18.65 -9.98 -13.86
N GLU A 413 17.82 -9.05 -13.46
CA GLU A 413 17.72 -8.58 -12.07
C GLU A 413 17.30 -9.71 -11.13
N ALA A 414 16.22 -10.41 -11.46
CA ALA A 414 15.69 -11.48 -10.63
C ALA A 414 16.75 -12.55 -10.36
N ILE A 415 17.39 -13.07 -11.39
CA ILE A 415 18.47 -14.08 -11.26
C ILE A 415 19.63 -13.52 -10.44
N PHE A 416 20.10 -12.30 -10.71
CA PHE A 416 21.22 -11.71 -9.96
C PHE A 416 20.87 -11.62 -8.46
N LYS A 417 19.71 -11.08 -8.12
CA LYS A 417 19.26 -10.97 -6.72
C LYS A 417 19.11 -12.32 -6.04
N MET A 418 18.72 -13.38 -6.75
CA MET A 418 18.64 -14.74 -6.21
C MET A 418 20.05 -15.32 -5.88
N THR A 419 21.11 -14.88 -6.55
CA THR A 419 22.49 -15.39 -6.34
C THR A 419 23.14 -14.82 -5.08
N VAL A 420 22.88 -13.55 -4.73
CA VAL A 420 23.72 -12.78 -3.78
C VAL A 420 23.53 -13.19 -2.32
N GLY A 421 22.34 -13.63 -1.93
CA GLY A 421 22.03 -13.95 -0.53
C GLY A 421 22.82 -15.14 0.03
N ASN A 422 23.04 -16.16 -0.78
CA ASN A 422 23.82 -17.35 -0.42
C ASN A 422 25.13 -17.47 -1.22
N GLN A 423 25.42 -16.51 -2.12
CA GLN A 423 26.60 -16.51 -3.00
C GLN A 423 26.67 -17.79 -3.86
N ILE A 424 25.53 -18.14 -4.45
CA ILE A 424 25.40 -19.31 -5.35
C ILE A 424 25.22 -18.80 -6.76
N GLY A 425 26.15 -19.11 -7.65
CA GLY A 425 26.10 -18.75 -9.06
C GLY A 425 25.07 -19.56 -9.85
N VAL A 426 24.75 -19.06 -11.05
CA VAL A 426 23.87 -19.75 -12.01
C VAL A 426 24.60 -19.93 -13.33
N LYS A 427 24.39 -21.07 -13.99
CA LYS A 427 24.82 -21.32 -15.36
C LYS A 427 23.59 -21.29 -16.25
N LEU A 428 23.55 -20.34 -17.17
CA LEU A 428 22.48 -20.27 -18.16
C LEU A 428 22.56 -21.44 -19.14
N ALA A 429 21.40 -21.94 -19.57
CA ALA A 429 21.31 -22.95 -20.62
C ALA A 429 21.77 -22.37 -21.99
N ASP A 430 22.22 -23.26 -22.85
CA ASP A 430 22.58 -22.88 -24.20
C ASP A 430 21.36 -22.36 -24.98
N GLY A 431 21.54 -21.30 -25.75
CA GLY A 431 20.49 -20.68 -26.56
C GLY A 431 19.72 -19.53 -25.90
N ILE A 432 19.96 -19.25 -24.63
CA ILE A 432 19.41 -18.04 -23.97
C ILE A 432 20.20 -16.83 -24.48
N SER A 433 19.54 -15.89 -25.15
CA SER A 433 20.16 -14.66 -25.61
C SER A 433 20.28 -13.61 -24.51
N VAL A 434 21.16 -12.64 -24.70
CA VAL A 434 21.24 -11.47 -23.79
C VAL A 434 19.93 -10.70 -23.78
N ASP A 435 19.27 -10.58 -24.92
CA ASP A 435 17.99 -9.88 -25.03
C ASP A 435 16.87 -10.56 -24.23
N ASP A 436 16.83 -11.90 -24.18
CA ASP A 436 15.87 -12.65 -23.37
C ASP A 436 15.99 -12.36 -21.87
N LEU A 437 17.18 -12.02 -21.38
CA LEU A 437 17.44 -11.70 -19.98
C LEU A 437 16.93 -10.31 -19.59
N PHE A 438 16.95 -9.38 -20.54
CA PHE A 438 16.58 -7.98 -20.30
C PHE A 438 15.25 -7.57 -20.92
N ALA A 439 14.58 -8.48 -21.62
CA ALA A 439 13.21 -8.25 -22.07
C ALA A 439 12.25 -8.17 -20.87
N PRO A 440 11.26 -7.26 -20.89
CA PRO A 440 10.21 -7.25 -19.85
C PRO A 440 9.58 -8.63 -19.69
N ALA A 441 9.35 -9.02 -18.44
CA ALA A 441 8.87 -10.38 -18.14
C ALA A 441 7.88 -10.39 -16.95
N TYR A 442 6.99 -9.39 -16.89
CA TYR A 442 5.97 -9.29 -15.84
C TYR A 442 5.09 -10.54 -15.79
N GLY A 443 4.76 -10.99 -14.59
CA GLY A 443 3.96 -12.20 -14.39
C GLY A 443 4.69 -13.52 -14.63
N SER A 444 5.99 -13.49 -15.00
CA SER A 444 6.81 -14.70 -15.05
C SER A 444 7.49 -14.98 -13.71
N PHE A 445 7.93 -16.22 -13.50
CA PHE A 445 8.59 -16.65 -12.28
C PHE A 445 9.88 -17.39 -12.58
N ILE A 446 10.85 -17.20 -11.71
CA ILE A 446 12.13 -17.93 -11.68
C ILE A 446 12.09 -18.83 -10.45
N ILE A 447 12.15 -20.12 -10.69
CA ILE A 447 12.00 -21.14 -9.65
C ILE A 447 13.24 -22.04 -9.62
#